data_972bc21fda0e32c3885f33aa7e2c5257
#
_entry.id   972bc21fda0e32c3885f33aa7e2c5257
#
_cell.length_a   1.000
_cell.length_b   1.000
_cell.length_c   1.000
_cell.angle_alpha   90.00
_cell.angle_beta   90.00
_cell.angle_gamma   90.00
#
_symmetry.space_group_name_H-M   'P 1'
#
loop_
_entity.id
_entity.type
_entity.pdbx_description
1 polymer ?
#
loop_
_entity_poly.entity_id
_entity_poly.type
_entity_poly.pdbx_seq_one_letter_code
_entity_poly.pdbx_strand_id
1 'polypeptide(L)'
;MCIRDSVDRVAGDLSKHFGDVVGRKLPKADLPVLLECLSLDSGIPLGENAVQVLFIYDEESKKMDAFQPSDLEKELNNVAFKSQLGEFALYSFEPSDMASREELFLESLRVVVDAKEVKRVIIVPAEEEYGDKVPAILNKVDGKEKMTVFGMNPPTSEVAYQWEMFGFAVLQSLGIKADEL
;
A
#
# COMPACT_ATOMS: atom_id res chain seq x y z
N MET A 1 1.85 6.27 -4.51
CA MET A 1 1.57 4.89 -4.06
C MET A 1 0.28 4.39 -4.68
N CYS A 2 0.24 3.15 -5.10
CA CYS A 2 -0.98 2.48 -5.53
C CYS A 2 -1.25 1.31 -4.57
N ILE A 3 -2.34 1.36 -3.85
CA ILE A 3 -2.67 0.41 -2.77
C ILE A 3 -4.04 -0.21 -3.02
N ARG A 4 -4.10 -1.53 -2.93
CA ARG A 4 -5.35 -2.30 -3.00
C ARG A 4 -5.96 -2.48 -1.60
N ASP A 5 -7.27 -2.56 -1.58
CA ASP A 5 -8.09 -2.86 -0.40
C ASP A 5 -7.78 -4.21 0.27
N SER A 6 -7.14 -5.12 -0.45
CA SER A 6 -6.64 -6.40 0.10
C SER A 6 -5.67 -6.25 1.27
N VAL A 7 -5.09 -5.06 1.48
CA VAL A 7 -4.27 -4.74 2.66
C VAL A 7 -5.06 -4.92 3.97
N ASP A 8 -6.37 -4.70 3.94
CA ASP A 8 -7.24 -4.88 5.12
C ASP A 8 -7.28 -6.34 5.57
N ARG A 9 -7.43 -7.28 4.63
CA ARG A 9 -7.40 -8.71 4.93
C ARG A 9 -6.05 -9.13 5.53
N VAL A 10 -4.95 -8.70 4.91
CA VAL A 10 -3.59 -9.02 5.40
C VAL A 10 -3.38 -8.47 6.81
N ALA A 11 -3.77 -7.23 7.06
CA ALA A 11 -3.65 -6.63 8.39
C ALA A 11 -4.54 -7.33 9.43
N GLY A 12 -5.74 -7.73 9.08
CA GLY A 12 -6.64 -8.48 9.92
C GLY A 12 -6.08 -9.85 10.31
N ASP A 13 -5.53 -10.58 9.35
CA ASP A 13 -4.91 -11.90 9.56
C ASP A 13 -3.67 -11.80 10.46
N LEU A 14 -2.80 -10.81 10.20
CA LEU A 14 -1.62 -10.57 11.02
C LEU A 14 -1.99 -10.10 12.44
N SER A 15 -2.97 -9.21 12.58
CA SER A 15 -3.45 -8.76 13.89
C SER A 15 -3.96 -9.93 14.75
N LYS A 16 -4.69 -10.84 14.14
CA LYS A 16 -5.20 -12.03 14.83
C LYS A 16 -4.07 -12.96 15.26
N HIS A 17 -3.18 -13.29 14.31
CA HIS A 17 -2.06 -14.20 14.58
C HIS A 17 -1.11 -13.64 15.64
N PHE A 18 -0.66 -12.40 15.49
CA PHE A 18 0.29 -11.80 16.41
C PHE A 18 -0.32 -11.35 17.73
N GLY A 19 -1.63 -11.11 17.81
CA GLY A 19 -2.32 -10.93 19.09
C GLY A 19 -2.16 -12.13 20.01
N ASP A 20 -2.24 -13.33 19.45
CA ASP A 20 -2.00 -14.58 20.20
C ASP A 20 -0.52 -14.72 20.61
N VAL A 21 0.41 -14.38 19.73
CA VAL A 21 1.87 -14.47 19.98
C VAL A 21 2.31 -13.51 21.11
N VAL A 22 1.89 -12.24 21.05
CA VAL A 22 2.25 -11.22 22.04
C VAL A 22 1.36 -11.26 23.29
N GLY A 23 0.34 -12.12 23.32
CA GLY A 23 -0.53 -12.35 24.48
C GLY A 23 -1.42 -11.14 24.84
N ARG A 24 -1.72 -10.27 23.89
CA ARG A 24 -2.62 -9.12 24.08
C ARG A 24 -3.47 -8.85 22.85
N LYS A 25 -4.63 -8.24 23.06
CA LYS A 25 -5.43 -7.73 21.95
C LYS A 25 -4.71 -6.55 21.31
N LEU A 26 -4.49 -6.65 20.01
CA LEU A 26 -3.89 -5.57 19.23
C LEU A 26 -4.94 -4.49 18.91
N PRO A 27 -4.53 -3.21 18.84
CA PRO A 27 -5.38 -2.15 18.33
C PRO A 27 -5.61 -2.33 16.82
N LYS A 28 -6.48 -1.52 16.24
CA LYS A 28 -6.51 -1.35 14.79
C LYS A 28 -5.19 -0.78 14.31
N ALA A 29 -4.77 -1.21 13.12
CA ALA A 29 -3.56 -0.69 12.50
C ALA A 29 -3.72 0.82 12.19
N ASP A 30 -2.71 1.59 12.52
CA ASP A 30 -2.65 3.02 12.22
C ASP A 30 -2.27 3.22 10.74
N LEU A 31 -3.21 3.70 9.93
CA LEU A 31 -3.00 3.84 8.49
C LEU A 31 -1.92 4.88 8.14
N PRO A 32 -1.88 6.09 8.74
CA PRO A 32 -0.75 7.00 8.57
C PRO A 32 0.61 6.36 8.86
N VAL A 33 0.73 5.61 9.93
CA VAL A 33 1.97 4.89 10.28
C VAL A 33 2.33 3.86 9.21
N LEU A 34 1.35 3.10 8.70
CA LEU A 34 1.58 2.18 7.59
C LEU A 34 2.18 2.90 6.38
N LEU A 35 1.58 4.02 5.97
CA LEU A 35 2.03 4.80 4.80
C LEU A 35 3.44 5.36 5.00
N GLU A 36 3.77 5.80 6.20
CA GLU A 36 5.13 6.23 6.54
C GLU A 36 6.13 5.07 6.48
N CYS A 37 5.79 3.90 7.04
CA CYS A 37 6.65 2.72 7.00
C CYS A 37 6.92 2.26 5.56
N LEU A 38 5.89 2.18 4.71
CA LEU A 38 6.05 1.85 3.29
C LEU A 38 6.99 2.84 2.58
N SER A 39 6.87 4.12 2.92
CA SER A 39 7.72 5.17 2.34
C SER A 39 9.17 5.03 2.77
N LEU A 40 9.43 4.80 4.06
CA LEU A 40 10.77 4.60 4.62
C LEU A 40 11.43 3.34 4.04
N ASP A 41 10.72 2.22 4.01
CA ASP A 41 11.22 0.95 3.46
C ASP A 41 11.51 1.06 1.96
N SER A 42 10.78 1.92 1.26
CA SER A 42 11.06 2.27 -0.15
C SER A 42 12.23 3.24 -0.32
N GLY A 43 12.82 3.72 0.77
CA GLY A 43 13.98 4.62 0.74
C GLY A 43 13.62 6.08 0.43
N ILE A 44 12.41 6.54 0.74
CA ILE A 44 12.09 7.96 0.69
C ILE A 44 12.81 8.65 1.86
N PRO A 45 13.65 9.67 1.58
CA PRO A 45 14.37 10.38 2.62
C PRO A 45 13.45 11.28 3.44
N LEU A 46 13.84 11.58 4.67
CA LEU A 46 13.19 12.61 5.47
C LEU A 46 13.23 13.95 4.74
N GLY A 47 12.18 14.74 4.83
CA GLY A 47 12.10 16.08 4.23
C GLY A 47 10.75 16.38 3.58
N GLU A 48 10.74 17.38 2.72
CA GLU A 48 9.53 17.90 2.07
C GLU A 48 9.15 17.11 0.79
N ASN A 49 8.86 15.82 0.94
CA ASN A 49 8.36 15.03 -0.17
C ASN A 49 6.85 15.25 -0.36
N ALA A 50 6.38 15.13 -1.59
CA ALA A 50 4.97 15.07 -1.94
C ALA A 50 4.60 13.63 -2.31
N VAL A 51 3.83 12.96 -1.46
CA VAL A 51 3.42 11.58 -1.65
C VAL A 51 1.94 11.55 -1.97
N GLN A 52 1.58 11.06 -3.14
CA GLN A 52 0.20 10.78 -3.51
C GLN A 52 -0.12 9.32 -3.27
N VAL A 53 -1.20 9.05 -2.56
CA VAL A 53 -1.66 7.71 -2.22
C VAL A 53 -3.00 7.46 -2.91
N LEU A 54 -3.05 6.42 -3.72
CA LEU A 54 -4.22 6.00 -4.48
C LEU A 54 -4.70 4.66 -3.92
N PHE A 55 -5.86 4.68 -3.26
CA PHE A 55 -6.54 3.47 -2.83
C PHE A 55 -7.53 3.02 -3.89
N ILE A 56 -7.50 1.75 -4.23
CA ILE A 56 -8.45 1.13 -5.15
C ILE A 56 -9.26 0.09 -4.37
N TYR A 57 -10.57 0.26 -4.35
CA TYR A 57 -11.52 -0.56 -3.61
C TYR A 57 -12.78 -0.83 -4.43
N ASP A 58 -13.68 -1.66 -3.95
CA ASP A 58 -15.03 -1.84 -4.49
C ASP A 58 -16.11 -1.56 -3.46
N GLU A 59 -17.37 -1.67 -3.85
CA GLU A 59 -18.50 -1.38 -2.98
C GLU A 59 -18.52 -2.22 -1.69
N GLU A 60 -18.03 -3.44 -1.75
CA GLU A 60 -17.99 -4.37 -0.61
C GLU A 60 -16.85 -4.04 0.36
N SER A 61 -15.81 -3.35 -0.10
CA SER A 61 -14.59 -3.03 0.66
C SER A 61 -14.41 -1.55 0.99
N LYS A 62 -15.49 -0.77 1.05
CA LYS A 62 -15.47 0.66 1.41
C LYS A 62 -14.86 0.94 2.78
N LYS A 63 -14.92 -0.03 3.69
CA LYS A 63 -14.36 0.08 5.03
C LYS A 63 -13.29 -0.97 5.25
N MET A 64 -12.16 -0.50 5.72
CA MET A 64 -11.05 -1.34 6.15
C MET A 64 -11.17 -1.60 7.65
N ASP A 65 -11.66 -2.78 8.03
CA ASP A 65 -11.96 -3.12 9.43
C ASP A 65 -10.71 -3.22 10.31
N ALA A 66 -9.58 -3.57 9.72
CA ALA A 66 -8.30 -3.69 10.42
C ALA A 66 -7.57 -2.35 10.61
N PHE A 67 -8.00 -1.28 9.95
CA PHE A 67 -7.34 0.02 9.96
C PHE A 67 -8.14 1.13 10.63
N GLN A 68 -7.42 2.19 11.02
CA GLN A 68 -7.96 3.44 11.48
C GLN A 68 -7.13 4.60 10.91
N PRO A 69 -7.72 5.58 10.19
CA PRO A 69 -9.13 5.63 9.77
C PRO A 69 -9.49 4.49 8.81
N SER A 70 -10.78 4.19 8.67
CA SER A 70 -11.25 2.98 8.01
C SER A 70 -12.05 3.21 6.72
N ASP A 71 -12.79 4.31 6.63
CA ASP A 71 -13.73 4.55 5.54
C ASP A 71 -13.02 5.19 4.33
N LEU A 72 -12.84 4.39 3.27
CA LEU A 72 -12.14 4.81 2.06
C LEU A 72 -12.86 5.93 1.31
N GLU A 73 -14.18 5.96 1.36
CA GLU A 73 -14.97 6.98 0.69
C GLU A 73 -15.05 8.28 1.49
N LYS A 74 -15.28 8.20 2.81
CA LYS A 74 -15.60 9.35 3.65
C LYS A 74 -14.42 9.94 4.39
N GLU A 75 -13.46 9.12 4.81
CA GLU A 75 -12.34 9.53 5.65
C GLU A 75 -11.01 9.61 4.89
N LEU A 76 -10.87 8.87 3.78
CA LEU A 76 -9.60 8.68 3.08
C LEU A 76 -9.60 9.19 1.64
N ASN A 77 -10.64 9.92 1.24
CA ASN A 77 -10.71 10.51 -0.10
C ASN A 77 -10.60 12.03 -0.05
N ASN A 78 -9.71 12.60 -0.86
CA ASN A 78 -9.41 14.04 -0.90
C ASN A 78 -8.97 14.61 0.46
N VAL A 79 -8.18 13.88 1.20
CA VAL A 79 -7.61 14.31 2.48
C VAL A 79 -6.09 14.28 2.42
N ALA A 80 -5.43 15.02 3.32
CA ALA A 80 -3.99 15.05 3.41
C ALA A 80 -3.54 15.08 4.87
N PHE A 81 -2.36 14.54 5.12
CA PHE A 81 -1.65 14.72 6.39
C PHE A 81 -0.18 15.02 6.16
N LYS A 82 0.46 15.58 7.15
CA LYS A 82 1.90 15.85 7.14
C LYS A 82 2.64 14.96 8.14
N SER A 83 3.85 14.57 7.75
CA SER A 83 4.78 13.86 8.60
C SER A 83 6.19 14.40 8.41
N GLN A 84 7.17 13.81 9.08
CA GLN A 84 8.58 14.12 8.85
C GLN A 84 9.09 13.76 7.44
N LEU A 85 8.31 13.00 6.69
CA LEU A 85 8.61 12.65 5.30
C LEU A 85 8.04 13.64 4.29
N GLY A 86 7.15 14.55 4.71
CA GLY A 86 6.48 15.51 3.86
C GLY A 86 4.96 15.39 3.92
N GLU A 87 4.29 15.76 2.83
CA GLU A 87 2.84 15.74 2.72
C GLU A 87 2.35 14.48 1.99
N PHE A 88 1.38 13.81 2.60
CA PHE A 88 0.67 12.67 2.02
C PHE A 88 -0.73 13.13 1.62
N ALA A 89 -1.03 13.11 0.34
CA ALA A 89 -2.35 13.37 -0.21
C ALA A 89 -3.02 12.06 -0.61
N LEU A 90 -4.19 11.78 -0.04
CA LEU A 90 -4.90 10.51 -0.18
C LEU A 90 -6.12 10.66 -1.08
N TYR A 91 -6.25 9.70 -1.98
CA TYR A 91 -7.37 9.58 -2.90
C TYR A 91 -7.86 8.14 -2.94
N SER A 92 -9.16 7.96 -3.03
CA SER A 92 -9.79 6.64 -3.08
C SER A 92 -10.67 6.53 -4.31
N PHE A 93 -10.55 5.42 -5.03
CA PHE A 93 -11.26 5.18 -6.27
C PHE A 93 -11.99 3.86 -6.26
N GLU A 94 -13.24 3.91 -6.71
CA GLU A 94 -14.11 2.76 -6.93
C GLU A 94 -14.30 2.58 -8.44
N PRO A 95 -14.26 1.33 -8.98
CA PRO A 95 -14.50 1.13 -10.40
C PRO A 95 -15.95 1.50 -10.78
N SER A 96 -16.12 2.01 -12.00
CA SER A 96 -17.43 2.20 -12.58
C SER A 96 -18.05 0.84 -12.96
N ASP A 97 -19.37 0.82 -13.21
CA ASP A 97 -20.14 -0.38 -13.57
C ASP A 97 -19.57 -1.22 -14.75
N MET A 98 -18.68 -0.62 -15.55
CA MET A 98 -18.08 -1.22 -16.74
C MET A 98 -16.66 -1.75 -16.53
N ALA A 99 -16.03 -1.50 -15.38
CA ALA A 99 -14.65 -1.88 -15.11
C ALA A 99 -14.55 -2.69 -13.82
N SER A 100 -13.64 -3.66 -13.80
CA SER A 100 -13.29 -4.37 -12.57
C SER A 100 -12.33 -3.57 -11.71
N ARG A 101 -12.27 -3.90 -10.43
CA ARG A 101 -11.29 -3.39 -9.47
C ARG A 101 -9.84 -3.64 -9.94
N GLU A 102 -9.60 -4.80 -10.53
CA GLU A 102 -8.31 -5.15 -11.12
C GLU A 102 -7.95 -4.22 -12.28
N GLU A 103 -8.87 -4.01 -13.23
CA GLU A 103 -8.65 -3.13 -14.37
C GLU A 103 -8.35 -1.70 -13.93
N LEU A 104 -9.13 -1.19 -12.96
CA LEU A 104 -8.90 0.15 -12.41
C LEU A 104 -7.51 0.26 -11.75
N PHE A 105 -7.10 -0.74 -10.99
CA PHE A 105 -5.78 -0.75 -10.36
C PHE A 105 -4.65 -0.75 -11.40
N LEU A 106 -4.72 -1.62 -12.39
CA LEU A 106 -3.68 -1.73 -13.42
C LEU A 106 -3.62 -0.48 -14.30
N GLU A 107 -4.75 0.12 -14.65
CA GLU A 107 -4.80 1.40 -15.37
C GLU A 107 -4.22 2.54 -14.53
N SER A 108 -4.59 2.63 -13.24
CA SER A 108 -4.03 3.62 -12.34
C SER A 108 -2.51 3.47 -12.21
N LEU A 109 -2.03 2.24 -12.12
CA LEU A 109 -0.60 1.95 -12.10
C LEU A 109 0.10 2.43 -13.37
N ARG A 110 -0.47 2.15 -14.55
CA ARG A 110 0.09 2.63 -15.84
C ARG A 110 0.17 4.14 -15.89
N VAL A 111 -0.88 4.85 -15.50
CA VAL A 111 -0.90 6.31 -15.44
C VAL A 111 0.21 6.85 -14.52
N VAL A 112 0.36 6.26 -13.34
CA VAL A 112 1.38 6.67 -12.37
C VAL A 112 2.80 6.43 -12.88
N VAL A 113 3.08 5.28 -13.49
CA VAL A 113 4.43 4.99 -14.00
C VAL A 113 4.77 5.78 -15.26
N ASP A 114 3.78 6.19 -16.04
CA ASP A 114 3.98 7.02 -17.23
C ASP A 114 4.16 8.52 -16.89
N ALA A 115 3.72 8.94 -15.71
CA ALA A 115 3.83 10.34 -15.27
C ALA A 115 5.31 10.71 -15.02
N LYS A 116 5.83 11.69 -15.80
CA LYS A 116 7.25 12.09 -15.74
C LYS A 116 7.66 12.77 -14.43
N GLU A 117 6.73 13.45 -13.79
CA GLU A 117 6.92 14.10 -12.48
C GLU A 117 7.02 13.12 -11.33
N VAL A 118 6.51 11.90 -11.48
CA VAL A 118 6.61 10.83 -10.48
C VAL A 118 7.97 10.16 -10.57
N LYS A 119 8.79 10.33 -9.56
CA LYS A 119 10.15 9.79 -9.51
C LYS A 119 10.21 8.41 -8.89
N ARG A 120 9.41 8.16 -7.87
CA ARG A 120 9.37 6.91 -7.11
C ARG A 120 7.96 6.36 -7.07
N VAL A 121 7.82 5.05 -7.25
CA VAL A 121 6.54 4.36 -7.25
C VAL A 121 6.55 3.28 -6.20
N ILE A 122 5.52 3.27 -5.36
CA ILE A 122 5.29 2.27 -4.32
C ILE A 122 3.97 1.56 -4.62
N ILE A 123 4.00 0.25 -4.69
CA ILE A 123 2.87 -0.56 -5.10
C ILE A 123 2.59 -1.63 -4.05
N VAL A 124 1.33 -1.71 -3.62
CA VAL A 124 0.81 -2.78 -2.76
C VAL A 124 -0.35 -3.45 -3.49
N PRO A 125 -0.08 -4.44 -4.34
CA PRO A 125 -1.10 -5.11 -5.14
C PRO A 125 -1.82 -6.20 -4.33
N ALA A 126 -2.93 -6.69 -4.87
CA ALA A 126 -3.54 -7.94 -4.44
C ALA A 126 -2.82 -9.10 -5.14
N GLU A 127 -1.79 -9.67 -4.49
CA GLU A 127 -0.92 -10.69 -5.09
C GLU A 127 -1.69 -11.87 -5.68
N GLU A 128 -2.75 -12.32 -5.01
CA GLU A 128 -3.56 -13.45 -5.43
C GLU A 128 -4.36 -13.17 -6.72
N GLU A 129 -4.65 -11.90 -7.01
CA GLU A 129 -5.47 -11.49 -8.15
C GLU A 129 -4.65 -11.12 -9.38
N TYR A 130 -3.45 -10.58 -9.20
CA TYR A 130 -2.71 -9.95 -10.30
C TYR A 130 -1.54 -10.76 -10.85
N GLY A 131 -0.98 -11.69 -10.06
CA GLY A 131 0.11 -12.55 -10.51
C GLY A 131 1.19 -11.81 -11.29
N ASP A 132 1.32 -12.17 -12.56
CA ASP A 132 2.35 -11.62 -13.46
C ASP A 132 1.99 -10.25 -14.08
N LYS A 133 0.79 -9.72 -13.87
CA LYS A 133 0.35 -8.48 -14.53
C LYS A 133 1.09 -7.25 -14.04
N VAL A 134 1.37 -7.17 -12.74
CA VAL A 134 2.16 -6.06 -12.17
C VAL A 134 3.61 -6.13 -12.65
N PRO A 135 4.32 -7.26 -12.56
CA PRO A 135 5.65 -7.38 -13.16
C PRO A 135 5.68 -7.03 -14.65
N ALA A 136 4.69 -7.47 -15.43
CA ALA A 136 4.62 -7.18 -16.86
C ALA A 136 4.52 -5.69 -17.18
N ILE A 137 3.89 -4.90 -16.32
CA ILE A 137 3.86 -3.44 -16.44
C ILE A 137 5.21 -2.84 -16.02
N LEU A 138 5.70 -3.19 -14.83
CA LEU A 138 6.86 -2.55 -14.22
C LEU A 138 8.16 -2.86 -14.95
N ASN A 139 8.31 -4.06 -15.51
CA ASN A 139 9.50 -4.46 -16.26
C ASN A 139 9.73 -3.65 -17.56
N LYS A 140 8.73 -2.90 -18.00
CA LYS A 140 8.80 -2.03 -19.20
C LYS A 140 9.01 -0.55 -18.87
N VAL A 141 9.07 -0.21 -17.59
CA VAL A 141 9.15 1.19 -17.13
C VAL A 141 10.60 1.64 -17.09
N ASP A 142 10.88 2.77 -17.74
CA ASP A 142 12.16 3.45 -17.69
C ASP A 142 12.03 4.83 -17.02
N GLY A 143 13.16 5.35 -16.52
CA GLY A 143 13.27 6.71 -16.04
C GLY A 143 12.70 6.97 -14.64
N LYS A 144 12.31 5.94 -13.89
CA LYS A 144 12.01 6.07 -12.47
C LYS A 144 13.26 5.92 -11.61
N GLU A 145 13.38 6.72 -10.55
CA GLU A 145 14.48 6.57 -9.59
C GLU A 145 14.37 5.25 -8.84
N LYS A 146 13.16 4.86 -8.48
CA LYS A 146 12.91 3.60 -7.76
C LYS A 146 11.46 3.15 -7.90
N MET A 147 11.27 1.85 -8.05
CA MET A 147 9.99 1.18 -7.95
C MET A 147 10.08 0.11 -6.87
N THR A 148 9.13 0.10 -5.93
CA THR A 148 9.06 -0.86 -4.83
C THR A 148 7.70 -1.53 -4.81
N VAL A 149 7.69 -2.84 -4.80
CA VAL A 149 6.46 -3.65 -4.65
C VAL A 149 6.49 -4.33 -3.29
N PHE A 150 5.44 -4.13 -2.52
CA PHE A 150 5.24 -4.79 -1.24
C PHE A 150 4.34 -6.00 -1.40
N GLY A 151 4.74 -7.12 -0.84
CA GLY A 151 3.98 -8.34 -0.88
C GLY A 151 4.26 -9.25 0.30
N MET A 152 3.52 -10.36 0.39
CA MET A 152 3.72 -11.39 1.39
C MET A 152 4.63 -12.51 0.89
N ASN A 153 4.75 -12.66 -0.43
CA ASN A 153 5.57 -13.68 -1.07
C ASN A 153 6.55 -13.02 -2.06
N PRO A 154 7.84 -13.38 -2.00
CA PRO A 154 8.82 -12.84 -2.93
C PRO A 154 8.53 -13.32 -4.36
N PRO A 155 8.91 -12.51 -5.38
CA PRO A 155 8.75 -12.92 -6.77
C PRO A 155 9.57 -14.17 -7.07
N THR A 156 9.04 -15.04 -7.92
CA THR A 156 9.68 -16.30 -8.34
C THR A 156 10.57 -16.14 -9.57
N SER A 157 10.54 -14.98 -10.21
CA SER A 157 11.35 -14.64 -11.39
C SER A 157 12.09 -13.32 -11.19
N GLU A 158 13.02 -13.03 -12.07
CA GLU A 158 13.71 -11.75 -12.10
C GLU A 158 12.76 -10.60 -12.41
N VAL A 159 12.85 -9.52 -11.63
CA VAL A 159 11.98 -8.34 -11.73
C VAL A 159 12.81 -7.07 -11.76
N ALA A 160 12.27 -6.02 -12.39
CA ALA A 160 12.92 -4.72 -12.53
C ALA A 160 12.60 -3.74 -11.39
N TYR A 161 12.12 -4.24 -10.26
CA TYR A 161 11.75 -3.45 -9.09
C TYR A 161 12.33 -4.06 -7.80
N GLN A 162 12.38 -3.26 -6.74
CA GLN A 162 12.67 -3.78 -5.41
C GLN A 162 11.41 -4.42 -4.82
N TRP A 163 11.56 -5.60 -4.25
CA TRP A 163 10.50 -6.26 -3.49
C TRP A 163 10.79 -6.12 -1.99
N GLU A 164 9.74 -5.82 -1.22
CA GLU A 164 9.80 -5.71 0.23
C GLU A 164 8.66 -6.49 0.90
N MET A 165 8.92 -7.03 2.08
CA MET A 165 7.92 -7.75 2.87
C MET A 165 6.90 -6.79 3.46
N PHE A 166 5.65 -6.88 3.01
CA PHE A 166 4.55 -6.03 3.48
C PHE A 166 4.23 -6.24 4.97
N GLY A 167 4.39 -7.45 5.46
CA GLY A 167 4.08 -7.82 6.84
C GLY A 167 4.79 -6.96 7.89
N PHE A 168 6.02 -6.55 7.66
CA PHE A 168 6.77 -5.71 8.62
C PHE A 168 6.14 -4.33 8.81
N ALA A 169 5.73 -3.68 7.73
CA ALA A 169 5.04 -2.39 7.81
C ALA A 169 3.70 -2.50 8.55
N VAL A 170 2.96 -3.60 8.33
CA VAL A 170 1.71 -3.87 9.04
C VAL A 170 1.96 -4.07 10.54
N LEU A 171 2.94 -4.86 10.94
CA LEU A 171 3.25 -5.10 12.36
C LEU A 171 3.60 -3.78 13.09
N GLN A 172 4.37 -2.90 12.45
CA GLN A 172 4.65 -1.57 13.00
C GLN A 172 3.38 -0.72 13.13
N SER A 173 2.49 -0.75 12.14
CA SER A 173 1.21 -0.03 12.19
C SER A 173 0.26 -0.55 13.26
N LEU A 174 0.40 -1.82 13.65
CA LEU A 174 -0.32 -2.45 14.79
C LEU A 174 0.32 -2.13 16.15
N GLY A 175 1.42 -1.38 16.17
CA GLY A 175 2.13 -1.02 17.40
C GLY A 175 2.90 -2.18 18.03
N ILE A 176 3.31 -3.16 17.24
CA ILE A 176 4.18 -4.25 17.68
C ILE A 176 5.63 -3.81 17.55
N LYS A 177 6.37 -3.93 18.63
CA LYS A 177 7.80 -3.60 18.67
C LYS A 177 8.64 -4.84 18.39
N ALA A 178 9.85 -4.62 17.88
CA ALA A 178 10.77 -5.70 17.56
C ALA A 178 11.14 -6.58 18.76
N ASP A 179 11.11 -6.02 19.97
CA ASP A 179 11.38 -6.74 21.23
C ASP A 179 10.16 -7.55 21.75
N GLU A 180 9.00 -7.43 21.12
CA GLU A 180 7.81 -8.26 21.40
C GLU A 180 7.76 -9.53 20.54
N LEU A 181 8.57 -9.62 19.49
CA LEU A 181 8.67 -10.77 18.58
C LEU A 181 9.86 -11.66 18.95
#